data_9464f9b740dfddbee64c44ec2b58b606
#
_entry.id   9464f9b740dfddbee64c44ec2b58b606
#
_cell.length_a   1.000
_cell.length_b   1.000
_cell.length_c   1.000
_cell.angle_alpha   90.00
_cell.angle_beta   90.00
_cell.angle_gamma   90.00
#
_symmetry.space_group_name_H-M   'P 1'
#
loop_
_entity.id
_entity.type
_entity.pdbx_description
1 polymer ?
#
loop_
_entity_poly.entity_id
_entity_poly.type
_entity_poly.pdbx_seq_one_letter_code
_entity_poly.pdbx_strand_id
1 'polypeptide(L)'
;MVVSAFWIWFYSVVPSPTPEVARSGNIVAVKPDKAPPVEIAQQVVVGPAGLAIPVVGVKASDLVDTYDAARGSGRRHDANDIMAPEGTPVIAAADGTIEKLFFSKGGGGITIYERSPDGKWMYYYAHLSAYAPGLAEGQEVKRGQVIGRVGHTGDASASGPHLHFAINSMAPGERWWQGTPINPYPLLAGNGGGR
;
A
#
# COMPACT_ATOMS: atom_id res chain seq x y z
N MET A 1 44.54 54.53 -37.19
CA MET A 1 43.21 55.03 -36.83
C MET A 1 42.27 53.84 -36.85
N VAL A 2 41.94 53.37 -35.67
CA VAL A 2 40.98 52.23 -35.50
C VAL A 2 39.71 52.81 -34.91
N VAL A 3 38.64 52.76 -35.66
CA VAL A 3 37.32 53.22 -35.21
C VAL A 3 36.57 52.05 -34.60
N SER A 4 36.40 52.08 -33.27
CA SER A 4 35.63 51.09 -32.53
C SER A 4 34.15 51.47 -32.59
N ALA A 5 33.29 50.59 -33.18
CA ALA A 5 31.87 50.77 -33.21
C ALA A 5 31.26 50.14 -31.93
N PHE A 6 30.68 51.00 -31.09
CA PHE A 6 29.84 50.53 -29.89
C PHE A 6 28.45 50.13 -30.36
N TRP A 7 28.12 48.88 -30.17
CA TRP A 7 26.73 48.39 -30.32
C TRP A 7 25.99 48.55 -29.01
N ILE A 8 25.01 49.46 -28.96
CA ILE A 8 24.09 49.65 -27.84
C ILE A 8 22.90 48.70 -28.06
N TRP A 9 22.77 47.68 -27.18
CA TRP A 9 21.59 46.84 -27.13
C TRP A 9 20.51 47.53 -26.32
N PHE A 10 19.42 47.91 -26.99
CA PHE A 10 18.18 48.33 -26.32
C PHE A 10 17.44 47.08 -25.82
N TYR A 11 17.45 46.90 -24.53
CA TYR A 11 16.52 45.95 -23.90
C TYR A 11 15.15 46.58 -23.83
N SER A 12 14.21 46.10 -24.66
CA SER A 12 12.78 46.41 -24.51
C SER A 12 12.23 45.66 -23.28
N VAL A 13 11.98 46.40 -22.22
CA VAL A 13 11.29 45.89 -21.05
C VAL A 13 9.83 45.67 -21.45
N VAL A 14 9.42 44.43 -21.67
CA VAL A 14 8.02 44.04 -21.81
C VAL A 14 7.43 44.04 -20.40
N PRO A 15 6.39 44.85 -20.10
CA PRO A 15 5.75 44.79 -18.79
C PRO A 15 5.03 43.45 -18.63
N SER A 16 5.35 42.77 -17.52
CA SER A 16 4.64 41.55 -17.11
C SER A 16 3.15 41.86 -16.91
N PRO A 17 2.23 40.97 -17.37
CA PRO A 17 0.83 41.15 -17.10
C PRO A 17 0.59 41.05 -15.60
N THR A 18 -0.09 42.05 -15.03
CA THR A 18 -0.60 42.04 -13.66
C THR A 18 -1.56 40.83 -13.50
N PRO A 19 -1.43 40.03 -12.44
CA PRO A 19 -2.39 38.99 -12.21
C PRO A 19 -3.76 39.62 -11.90
N GLU A 20 -4.72 39.36 -12.77
CA GLU A 20 -6.12 39.67 -12.55
C GLU A 20 -6.59 38.91 -11.30
N VAL A 21 -6.94 39.64 -10.25
CA VAL A 21 -7.51 39.10 -9.03
C VAL A 21 -8.86 38.48 -9.40
N ALA A 22 -8.86 37.15 -9.57
CA ALA A 22 -10.10 36.38 -9.73
C ALA A 22 -10.99 36.68 -8.52
N ARG A 23 -12.17 37.25 -8.78
CA ARG A 23 -13.21 37.48 -7.78
C ARG A 23 -13.50 36.16 -7.09
N SER A 24 -13.42 36.17 -5.75
CA SER A 24 -13.83 35.10 -4.86
C SER A 24 -15.29 34.71 -5.18
N GLY A 25 -15.46 33.75 -6.08
CA GLY A 25 -16.68 32.99 -6.14
C GLY A 25 -16.74 32.14 -4.88
N ASN A 26 -17.86 32.22 -4.14
CA ASN A 26 -18.16 31.34 -3.02
C ASN A 26 -17.92 29.88 -3.44
N ILE A 27 -16.80 29.32 -3.04
CA ILE A 27 -16.60 27.88 -3.09
C ILE A 27 -17.53 27.33 -2.02
N VAL A 28 -18.73 26.93 -2.43
CA VAL A 28 -19.59 26.09 -1.61
C VAL A 28 -18.77 24.81 -1.40
N ALA A 29 -18.25 24.63 -0.20
CA ALA A 29 -17.62 23.38 0.20
C ALA A 29 -18.71 22.31 0.09
N VAL A 30 -18.69 21.57 -1.02
CA VAL A 30 -19.50 20.36 -1.17
C VAL A 30 -18.93 19.40 -0.14
N LYS A 31 -19.64 19.28 0.98
CA LYS A 31 -19.37 18.25 1.97
C LYS A 31 -19.47 16.93 1.22
N PRO A 32 -18.43 16.07 1.23
CA PRO A 32 -18.52 14.83 0.51
C PRO A 32 -19.69 14.03 1.08
N ASP A 33 -20.74 13.92 0.27
CA ASP A 33 -21.89 13.10 0.60
C ASP A 33 -21.41 11.66 0.73
N LYS A 34 -21.49 11.13 1.96
CA LYS A 34 -21.32 9.74 2.33
C LYS A 34 -20.01 9.10 1.86
N ALA A 35 -19.14 8.77 2.82
CA ALA A 35 -18.04 7.85 2.56
C ALA A 35 -18.58 6.61 1.79
N PRO A 36 -17.85 6.12 0.78
CA PRO A 36 -18.27 4.95 0.05
C PRO A 36 -18.57 3.81 1.02
N PRO A 37 -19.59 2.97 0.74
CA PRO A 37 -19.94 1.87 1.63
C PRO A 37 -18.74 0.96 1.85
N VAL A 38 -18.50 0.59 3.11
CA VAL A 38 -17.44 -0.36 3.47
C VAL A 38 -17.83 -1.72 2.89
N GLU A 39 -17.02 -2.23 1.96
CA GLU A 39 -17.19 -3.55 1.39
C GLU A 39 -16.53 -4.59 2.31
N ILE A 40 -17.32 -5.44 2.96
CA ILE A 40 -16.85 -6.62 3.69
C ILE A 40 -16.94 -7.82 2.74
N ALA A 41 -15.83 -8.55 2.61
CA ALA A 41 -15.79 -9.72 1.75
C ALA A 41 -16.77 -10.80 2.25
N GLN A 42 -17.51 -11.41 1.34
CA GLN A 42 -18.50 -12.48 1.68
C GLN A 42 -17.83 -13.77 2.13
N GLN A 43 -16.58 -14.02 1.72
CA GLN A 43 -15.81 -15.21 2.06
C GLN A 43 -14.51 -14.80 2.74
N VAL A 44 -14.53 -14.82 4.08
CA VAL A 44 -13.33 -14.55 4.90
C VAL A 44 -12.87 -15.87 5.51
N VAL A 45 -11.69 -16.34 5.14
CA VAL A 45 -11.03 -17.50 5.77
C VAL A 45 -10.14 -16.97 6.89
N VAL A 46 -10.36 -17.47 8.10
CA VAL A 46 -9.60 -17.05 9.30
C VAL A 46 -8.65 -18.16 9.70
N GLY A 47 -7.37 -17.82 9.80
CA GLY A 47 -6.33 -18.71 10.28
C GLY A 47 -6.35 -18.92 11.81
N PRO A 48 -5.50 -19.82 12.33
CA PRO A 48 -5.51 -20.22 13.73
C PRO A 48 -5.16 -19.10 14.71
N ALA A 49 -4.43 -18.08 14.28
CA ALA A 49 -4.12 -16.91 15.11
C ALA A 49 -5.24 -15.84 15.09
N GLY A 50 -6.38 -16.10 14.45
CA GLY A 50 -7.48 -15.16 14.34
C GLY A 50 -7.31 -14.11 13.22
N LEU A 51 -6.22 -14.17 12.43
CA LEU A 51 -6.03 -13.33 11.26
C LEU A 51 -6.82 -13.86 10.08
N ALA A 52 -7.43 -12.99 9.29
CA ALA A 52 -7.97 -13.37 7.99
C ALA A 52 -6.83 -13.62 7.01
N ILE A 53 -6.97 -14.65 6.16
CA ILE A 53 -6.10 -14.79 4.98
C ILE A 53 -6.41 -13.61 4.06
N PRO A 54 -5.43 -12.73 3.77
CA PRO A 54 -5.72 -11.40 3.24
C PRO A 54 -6.05 -11.36 1.73
N VAL A 55 -6.35 -12.52 1.11
CA VAL A 55 -6.79 -12.64 -0.29
C VAL A 55 -8.07 -13.46 -0.36
N VAL A 56 -9.12 -12.88 -0.92
CA VAL A 56 -10.43 -13.54 -1.03
C VAL A 56 -10.33 -14.81 -1.87
N GLY A 57 -10.94 -15.89 -1.38
CA GLY A 57 -11.00 -17.19 -2.07
C GLY A 57 -9.79 -18.10 -1.84
N VAL A 58 -8.71 -17.60 -1.23
CA VAL A 58 -7.53 -18.40 -0.85
C VAL A 58 -7.80 -19.13 0.47
N LYS A 59 -7.45 -20.41 0.54
CA LYS A 59 -7.58 -21.26 1.72
C LYS A 59 -6.21 -21.44 2.38
N ALA A 60 -6.19 -21.85 3.64
CA ALA A 60 -4.96 -22.16 4.36
C ALA A 60 -4.12 -23.26 3.65
N SER A 61 -4.78 -24.22 3.01
CA SER A 61 -4.11 -25.30 2.24
C SER A 61 -3.42 -24.81 0.96
N ASP A 62 -3.77 -23.63 0.47
CA ASP A 62 -3.24 -23.07 -0.77
C ASP A 62 -2.00 -22.20 -0.51
N LEU A 63 -1.73 -21.91 0.77
CA LEU A 63 -0.57 -21.12 1.19
C LEU A 63 0.71 -21.96 1.15
N VAL A 64 1.79 -21.33 0.71
CA VAL A 64 3.15 -21.87 0.74
C VAL A 64 4.01 -20.98 1.62
N ASP A 65 4.80 -21.57 2.52
CA ASP A 65 5.73 -20.77 3.32
C ASP A 65 6.89 -20.27 2.45
N THR A 66 6.89 -18.97 2.20
CA THR A 66 7.92 -18.28 1.41
C THR A 66 8.78 -17.34 2.26
N TYR A 67 8.59 -17.34 3.59
CA TYR A 67 9.22 -16.38 4.50
C TYR A 67 10.75 -16.37 4.41
N ASP A 68 11.37 -17.56 4.38
CA ASP A 68 12.82 -17.71 4.30
C ASP A 68 13.34 -17.78 2.85
N ALA A 69 12.47 -17.57 1.84
CA ALA A 69 12.88 -17.61 0.45
C ALA A 69 13.98 -16.59 0.17
N ALA A 70 15.05 -17.05 -0.51
CA ALA A 70 16.16 -16.19 -0.87
C ALA A 70 15.71 -15.13 -1.89
N ARG A 71 16.02 -13.88 -1.63
CA ARG A 71 15.87 -12.74 -2.56
C ARG A 71 17.25 -12.33 -3.09
N GLY A 72 17.26 -11.63 -4.21
CA GLY A 72 18.52 -11.11 -4.77
C GLY A 72 19.33 -10.33 -3.74
N SER A 73 20.67 -10.39 -3.84
CA SER A 73 21.62 -9.72 -2.93
C SER A 73 21.68 -10.30 -1.51
N GLY A 74 21.31 -11.57 -1.30
CA GLY A 74 21.41 -12.25 0.00
C GLY A 74 20.39 -11.80 1.04
N ARG A 75 19.37 -11.04 0.65
CA ARG A 75 18.26 -10.66 1.52
C ARG A 75 17.28 -11.82 1.70
N ARG A 76 16.64 -11.89 2.86
CA ARG A 76 15.50 -12.78 3.11
C ARG A 76 14.23 -12.14 2.54
N HIS A 77 13.24 -12.97 2.32
CA HIS A 77 11.94 -12.49 1.84
C HIS A 77 11.17 -11.74 2.94
N ASP A 78 11.21 -12.27 4.18
CA ASP A 78 10.59 -11.70 5.38
C ASP A 78 9.07 -11.45 5.23
N ALA A 79 8.41 -12.21 4.36
CA ALA A 79 7.00 -12.11 4.03
C ALA A 79 6.44 -13.44 3.52
N ASN A 80 5.14 -13.49 3.26
CA ASN A 80 4.50 -14.59 2.54
C ASN A 80 3.89 -14.09 1.23
N ASP A 81 4.27 -14.71 0.10
CA ASP A 81 3.68 -14.42 -1.20
C ASP A 81 2.43 -15.29 -1.40
N ILE A 82 1.28 -14.65 -1.52
CA ILE A 82 -0.03 -15.31 -1.71
C ILE A 82 -0.45 -15.15 -3.16
N MET A 83 -0.31 -16.22 -3.93
CA MET A 83 -0.61 -16.23 -5.36
C MET A 83 -2.11 -16.13 -5.60
N ALA A 84 -2.53 -15.18 -6.45
CA ALA A 84 -3.90 -15.04 -6.90
C ALA A 84 -3.97 -14.24 -8.21
N PRO A 85 -5.02 -14.40 -9.02
CA PRO A 85 -5.21 -13.59 -10.21
C PRO A 85 -5.21 -12.09 -9.90
N GLU A 86 -4.68 -11.29 -10.83
CA GLU A 86 -4.75 -9.83 -10.72
C GLU A 86 -6.20 -9.36 -10.58
N GLY A 87 -6.42 -8.35 -9.73
CA GLY A 87 -7.74 -7.82 -9.43
C GLY A 87 -8.50 -8.57 -8.33
N THR A 88 -8.00 -9.74 -7.86
CA THR A 88 -8.60 -10.44 -6.71
C THR A 88 -8.65 -9.49 -5.49
N PRO A 89 -9.78 -9.42 -4.77
CA PRO A 89 -9.87 -8.53 -3.61
C PRO A 89 -8.86 -8.89 -2.51
N VAL A 90 -8.17 -7.87 -2.00
CA VAL A 90 -7.32 -7.94 -0.82
C VAL A 90 -8.10 -7.36 0.36
N ILE A 91 -8.09 -8.06 1.48
CA ILE A 91 -8.84 -7.72 2.69
C ILE A 91 -7.91 -7.46 3.87
N ALA A 92 -8.33 -6.62 4.80
CA ALA A 92 -7.64 -6.42 6.06
C ALA A 92 -7.53 -7.73 6.84
N ALA A 93 -6.31 -8.11 7.23
CA ALA A 93 -6.05 -9.36 7.96
C ALA A 93 -6.58 -9.32 9.39
N ALA A 94 -6.69 -8.14 9.97
CA ALA A 94 -7.19 -7.89 11.32
C ALA A 94 -8.04 -6.62 11.38
N ASP A 95 -8.51 -6.25 12.57
CA ASP A 95 -8.94 -4.88 12.82
C ASP A 95 -7.70 -3.99 12.94
N GLY A 96 -7.76 -2.78 12.39
CA GLY A 96 -6.61 -1.88 12.42
C GLY A 96 -6.92 -0.46 11.93
N THR A 97 -5.86 0.32 11.77
CA THR A 97 -5.91 1.66 11.16
C THR A 97 -4.93 1.71 9.99
N ILE A 98 -5.37 2.23 8.86
CA ILE A 98 -4.49 2.47 7.71
C ILE A 98 -3.51 3.57 8.09
N GLU A 99 -2.27 3.20 8.39
CA GLU A 99 -1.26 4.16 8.81
C GLU A 99 -0.59 4.84 7.61
N LYS A 100 -0.38 4.09 6.52
CA LYS A 100 0.26 4.64 5.32
C LYS A 100 -0.24 3.97 4.05
N LEU A 101 -0.51 4.79 3.04
CA LEU A 101 -0.65 4.40 1.64
C LEU A 101 0.61 4.87 0.91
N PHE A 102 1.34 3.95 0.28
CA PHE A 102 2.64 4.28 -0.28
C PHE A 102 2.85 3.64 -1.66
N PHE A 103 3.69 4.27 -2.48
CA PHE A 103 4.09 3.74 -3.78
C PHE A 103 5.61 3.77 -3.94
N SER A 104 6.20 2.64 -4.33
CA SER A 104 7.62 2.52 -4.67
C SER A 104 7.81 1.76 -5.98
N LYS A 105 8.38 2.41 -7.00
CA LYS A 105 8.56 1.81 -8.33
C LYS A 105 9.48 0.60 -8.34
N GLY A 106 10.54 0.59 -7.52
CA GLY A 106 11.54 -0.48 -7.47
C GLY A 106 11.45 -1.33 -6.19
N GLY A 107 10.28 -1.40 -5.57
CA GLY A 107 10.01 -2.19 -4.37
C GLY A 107 8.57 -2.70 -4.40
N GLY A 108 7.84 -2.59 -3.30
CA GLY A 108 6.50 -3.15 -3.15
C GLY A 108 5.39 -2.58 -4.06
N GLY A 109 5.68 -1.60 -4.93
CA GLY A 109 4.66 -0.99 -5.79
C GLY A 109 3.63 -0.19 -4.99
N ILE A 110 2.34 -0.39 -5.29
CA ILE A 110 1.21 0.14 -4.52
C ILE A 110 1.10 -0.70 -3.24
N THR A 111 1.20 -0.04 -2.08
CA THR A 111 1.28 -0.71 -0.79
C THR A 111 0.39 -0.08 0.27
N ILE A 112 -0.05 -0.91 1.22
CA ILE A 112 -0.82 -0.50 2.40
C ILE A 112 -0.05 -0.94 3.64
N TYR A 113 0.04 -0.05 4.63
CA TYR A 113 0.50 -0.36 5.98
C TYR A 113 -0.68 -0.15 6.93
N GLU A 114 -1.07 -1.22 7.61
CA GLU A 114 -2.15 -1.25 8.57
C GLU A 114 -1.57 -1.52 9.96
N ARG A 115 -1.83 -0.65 10.92
CA ARG A 115 -1.41 -0.83 12.31
C ARG A 115 -2.53 -1.43 13.14
N SER A 116 -2.20 -2.44 13.96
CA SER A 116 -3.14 -3.03 14.92
C SER A 116 -3.60 -2.00 15.97
N PRO A 117 -4.79 -2.17 16.57
CA PRO A 117 -5.33 -1.23 17.56
C PRO A 117 -4.46 -1.07 18.82
N ASP A 118 -3.71 -2.11 19.20
CA ASP A 118 -2.77 -2.08 20.33
C ASP A 118 -1.38 -1.52 19.96
N GLY A 119 -1.17 -1.17 18.68
CA GLY A 119 0.06 -0.60 18.15
C GLY A 119 1.22 -1.58 17.99
N LYS A 120 1.04 -2.86 18.35
CA LYS A 120 2.14 -3.85 18.41
C LYS A 120 2.44 -4.52 17.10
N TRP A 121 1.55 -4.43 16.10
CA TRP A 121 1.68 -5.11 14.83
C TRP A 121 1.49 -4.15 13.67
N MET A 122 2.32 -4.34 12.64
CA MET A 122 2.16 -3.70 11.33
C MET A 122 1.91 -4.79 10.30
N TYR A 123 0.75 -4.72 9.63
CA TYR A 123 0.42 -5.56 8.49
C TYR A 123 0.76 -4.81 7.21
N TYR A 124 1.54 -5.43 6.35
CA TYR A 124 2.02 -4.85 5.11
C TYR A 124 1.47 -5.62 3.92
N TYR A 125 0.85 -4.91 3.01
CA TYR A 125 0.26 -5.45 1.78
C TYR A 125 0.93 -4.78 0.59
N ALA A 126 1.55 -5.55 -0.31
CA ALA A 126 2.29 -5.01 -1.43
C ALA A 126 1.93 -5.64 -2.78
N HIS A 127 2.50 -5.08 -3.83
CA HIS A 127 2.27 -5.40 -5.24
C HIS A 127 0.82 -5.23 -5.69
N LEU A 128 0.06 -4.39 -5.00
CA LEU A 128 -1.35 -4.15 -5.32
C LEU A 128 -1.51 -3.52 -6.70
N SER A 129 -2.63 -3.82 -7.38
CA SER A 129 -3.03 -3.13 -8.61
C SER A 129 -3.78 -1.83 -8.32
N ALA A 130 -4.51 -1.78 -7.19
CA ALA A 130 -5.26 -0.60 -6.76
C ALA A 130 -5.60 -0.66 -5.27
N TYR A 131 -5.82 0.50 -4.65
CA TYR A 131 -6.52 0.60 -3.36
C TYR A 131 -8.02 0.40 -3.55
N ALA A 132 -8.72 0.01 -2.48
CA ALA A 132 -10.18 0.06 -2.45
C ALA A 132 -10.67 1.51 -2.60
N PRO A 133 -11.81 1.74 -3.28
CA PRO A 133 -12.37 3.07 -3.43
C PRO A 133 -12.58 3.76 -2.07
N GLY A 134 -12.05 4.97 -1.93
CA GLY A 134 -12.19 5.77 -0.71
C GLY A 134 -11.33 5.33 0.47
N LEU A 135 -10.41 4.37 0.30
CA LEU A 135 -9.43 4.04 1.34
C LEU A 135 -8.51 5.24 1.59
N ALA A 136 -8.31 5.60 2.85
CA ALA A 136 -7.52 6.75 3.24
C ALA A 136 -6.63 6.46 4.46
N GLU A 137 -5.51 7.17 4.57
CA GLU A 137 -4.67 7.16 5.77
C GLU A 137 -5.48 7.68 6.97
N GLY A 138 -5.30 7.06 8.13
CA GLY A 138 -6.05 7.32 9.36
C GLY A 138 -7.42 6.62 9.43
N GLN A 139 -7.84 5.93 8.37
CA GLN A 139 -9.10 5.19 8.37
C GLN A 139 -9.00 3.92 9.21
N GLU A 140 -9.95 3.70 10.11
CA GLU A 140 -10.14 2.41 10.76
C GLU A 140 -10.71 1.39 9.77
N VAL A 141 -10.17 0.19 9.79
CA VAL A 141 -10.63 -0.95 8.99
C VAL A 141 -10.96 -2.13 9.89
N LYS A 142 -11.86 -2.98 9.42
CA LYS A 142 -12.25 -4.21 10.09
C LYS A 142 -11.67 -5.42 9.38
N ARG A 143 -11.32 -6.46 10.14
CA ARG A 143 -10.93 -7.75 9.57
C ARG A 143 -11.94 -8.21 8.51
N GLY A 144 -11.45 -8.54 7.32
CA GLY A 144 -12.30 -8.92 6.19
C GLY A 144 -12.79 -7.75 5.34
N GLN A 145 -12.53 -6.51 5.72
CA GLN A 145 -12.84 -5.35 4.87
C GLN A 145 -11.94 -5.33 3.65
N VAL A 146 -12.52 -5.10 2.46
CA VAL A 146 -11.74 -4.94 1.23
C VAL A 146 -10.95 -3.63 1.31
N ILE A 147 -9.63 -3.73 1.16
CA ILE A 147 -8.69 -2.60 1.22
C ILE A 147 -7.91 -2.39 -0.07
N GLY A 148 -7.88 -3.38 -0.97
CA GLY A 148 -7.15 -3.29 -2.23
C GLY A 148 -7.44 -4.45 -3.16
N ARG A 149 -6.60 -4.58 -4.18
CA ARG A 149 -6.67 -5.67 -5.15
C ARG A 149 -5.27 -6.19 -5.46
N VAL A 150 -5.15 -7.52 -5.61
CA VAL A 150 -3.92 -8.19 -6.04
C VAL A 150 -3.44 -7.60 -7.36
N GLY A 151 -2.14 -7.44 -7.50
CA GLY A 151 -1.52 -6.97 -8.72
C GLY A 151 -0.10 -7.51 -8.89
N HIS A 152 0.71 -6.72 -9.58
CA HIS A 152 2.13 -6.99 -9.85
C HIS A 152 2.95 -5.70 -9.90
N THR A 153 2.46 -4.63 -9.24
CA THR A 153 3.16 -3.34 -9.25
C THR A 153 4.48 -3.41 -8.47
N GLY A 154 5.38 -2.46 -8.75
CA GLY A 154 6.70 -2.42 -8.14
C GLY A 154 7.69 -3.31 -8.88
N ASP A 155 8.36 -4.20 -8.15
CA ASP A 155 9.35 -5.16 -8.68
C ASP A 155 8.80 -6.58 -8.87
N ALA A 156 7.49 -6.78 -8.69
CA ALA A 156 6.85 -8.07 -8.94
C ALA A 156 6.75 -8.37 -10.44
N SER A 157 6.78 -9.67 -10.77
CA SER A 157 6.64 -10.13 -12.15
C SER A 157 5.20 -10.06 -12.64
N ALA A 158 4.97 -9.49 -13.81
CA ALA A 158 3.65 -9.46 -14.44
C ALA A 158 3.10 -10.86 -14.77
N SER A 159 3.97 -11.88 -14.91
CA SER A 159 3.56 -13.28 -15.14
C SER A 159 3.15 -14.03 -13.87
N GLY A 160 3.31 -13.43 -12.69
CA GLY A 160 2.99 -14.03 -11.39
C GLY A 160 2.35 -13.03 -10.44
N PRO A 161 1.12 -12.55 -10.70
CA PRO A 161 0.45 -11.67 -9.77
C PRO A 161 0.27 -12.33 -8.40
N HIS A 162 0.53 -11.59 -7.34
CA HIS A 162 0.42 -12.09 -5.97
C HIS A 162 0.27 -10.93 -4.98
N LEU A 163 -0.22 -11.24 -3.80
CA LEU A 163 -0.07 -10.36 -2.65
C LEU A 163 1.20 -10.73 -1.90
N HIS A 164 2.15 -9.82 -1.79
CA HIS A 164 3.24 -9.91 -0.83
C HIS A 164 2.74 -9.39 0.52
N PHE A 165 2.62 -10.29 1.50
CA PHE A 165 2.08 -9.99 2.82
C PHE A 165 3.13 -10.19 3.91
N ALA A 166 3.43 -9.13 4.65
CA ALA A 166 4.35 -9.19 5.79
C ALA A 166 3.67 -8.75 7.08
N ILE A 167 4.18 -9.25 8.20
CA ILE A 167 3.79 -8.83 9.54
C ILE A 167 5.07 -8.43 10.28
N ASN A 168 5.07 -7.23 10.86
CA ASN A 168 6.16 -6.76 11.70
C ASN A 168 5.66 -6.57 13.13
N SER A 169 6.43 -7.05 14.11
CA SER A 169 6.25 -6.64 15.49
C SER A 169 6.84 -5.25 15.69
N MET A 170 6.10 -4.38 16.39
CA MET A 170 6.42 -2.98 16.53
C MET A 170 6.75 -2.65 17.98
N ALA A 171 7.90 -2.00 18.19
CA ALA A 171 8.22 -1.39 19.47
C ALA A 171 7.51 -0.02 19.63
N PRO A 172 7.29 0.45 20.87
CA PRO A 172 6.69 1.77 21.09
C PRO A 172 7.46 2.89 20.37
N GLY A 173 6.76 3.72 19.59
CA GLY A 173 7.33 4.84 18.85
C GLY A 173 7.94 4.50 17.49
N GLU A 174 7.98 3.24 17.11
CA GLU A 174 8.40 2.85 15.75
C GLU A 174 7.41 3.33 14.68
N ARG A 175 7.98 3.79 13.57
CA ARG A 175 7.23 4.30 12.42
C ARG A 175 6.83 3.14 11.50
N TRP A 176 5.88 3.38 10.62
CA TRP A 176 5.28 2.40 9.71
C TRP A 176 6.27 1.56 8.87
N TRP A 177 7.48 2.04 8.64
CA TRP A 177 8.54 1.34 7.87
C TRP A 177 9.58 0.62 8.73
N GLN A 178 9.38 0.59 10.04
CA GLN A 178 10.25 -0.05 11.01
C GLN A 178 9.63 -1.37 11.50
N GLY A 179 10.14 -1.91 12.57
CA GLY A 179 9.66 -3.13 13.19
C GLY A 179 10.51 -4.36 12.84
N THR A 180 10.21 -5.46 13.48
CA THR A 180 10.90 -6.74 13.30
C THR A 180 9.98 -7.70 12.57
N PRO A 181 10.39 -8.22 11.38
CA PRO A 181 9.58 -9.17 10.63
C PRO A 181 9.33 -10.46 11.40
N ILE A 182 8.13 -11.00 11.29
CA ILE A 182 7.77 -12.33 11.78
C ILE A 182 7.15 -13.13 10.66
N ASN A 183 7.30 -14.45 10.68
CA ASN A 183 6.73 -15.32 9.66
C ASN A 183 5.20 -15.30 9.71
N PRO A 184 4.49 -14.80 8.67
CA PRO A 184 3.03 -14.79 8.64
C PRO A 184 2.42 -16.18 8.46
N TYR A 185 3.14 -17.11 7.82
CA TYR A 185 2.61 -18.41 7.39
C TYR A 185 1.97 -19.21 8.52
N PRO A 186 2.65 -19.48 9.66
CA PRO A 186 2.03 -20.24 10.74
C PRO A 186 0.82 -19.54 11.37
N LEU A 187 0.75 -18.22 11.28
CA LEU A 187 -0.37 -17.44 11.79
C LEU A 187 -1.62 -17.53 10.90
N LEU A 188 -1.41 -17.70 9.59
CA LEU A 188 -2.46 -17.81 8.58
C LEU A 188 -2.87 -19.28 8.34
N ALA A 189 -1.91 -20.19 8.20
CA ALA A 189 -2.14 -21.58 7.81
C ALA A 189 -2.11 -22.58 8.98
N GLY A 190 -1.50 -22.20 10.11
CA GLY A 190 -1.21 -23.11 11.22
C GLY A 190 0.09 -23.91 11.02
N ASN A 191 0.52 -24.61 12.06
CA ASN A 191 1.78 -25.35 12.06
C ASN A 191 1.74 -26.67 11.24
N GLY A 192 0.66 -26.93 10.50
CA GLY A 192 0.40 -28.20 9.83
C GLY A 192 0.63 -28.26 8.32
N GLY A 193 1.11 -27.19 7.69
CA GLY A 193 1.17 -27.06 6.22
C GLY A 193 2.53 -27.24 5.55
N GLY A 194 3.59 -27.50 6.27
CA GLY A 194 4.91 -27.76 5.70
C GLY A 194 5.11 -29.23 5.33
N ARG A 195 4.78 -29.63 4.11
CA ARG A 195 5.30 -30.82 3.44
C ARG A 195 5.77 -30.45 2.05
#